data_9717072ed3e734153593d2e4aa6b2d92
#
_entry.id   9717072ed3e734153593d2e4aa6b2d92
#
_cell.length_a   1.000
_cell.length_b   1.000
_cell.length_c   1.000
_cell.angle_alpha   90.00
_cell.angle_beta   90.00
_cell.angle_gamma   90.00
#
_symmetry.space_group_name_H-M   'P 1'
#
loop_
_entity.id
_entity.type
_entity.pdbx_description
1 polymer ?
#
loop_
_entity_poly.entity_id
_entity_poly.type
_entity_poly.pdbx_seq_one_letter_code
_entity_poly.pdbx_strand_id
1 'polypeptide(L)' 'MVTIQDIANKSGVAMSTVSRALADSPKISVKTKERIKKMAQDMGYTPNFAARNLTRSEE' A
#
# COMPACT_ATOMS: atom_id res chain seq x y z
N MET A 1 1.49 -7.98 -13.71
CA MET A 1 0.67 -7.27 -12.73
C MET A 1 1.33 -7.30 -11.36
N VAL A 2 1.35 -6.19 -10.68
CA VAL A 2 2.01 -6.10 -9.38
C VAL A 2 1.04 -6.57 -8.29
N THR A 3 1.56 -7.37 -7.36
CA THR A 3 0.74 -7.86 -6.27
C THR A 3 1.38 -7.46 -4.94
N ILE A 4 0.65 -7.71 -3.87
CA ILE A 4 1.16 -7.43 -2.53
C ILE A 4 2.43 -8.24 -2.28
N GLN A 5 2.51 -9.44 -2.83
CA GLN A 5 3.69 -10.25 -2.66
C GLN A 5 4.90 -9.60 -3.33
N ASP A 6 4.69 -9.00 -4.50
CA ASP A 6 5.78 -8.30 -5.17
C ASP A 6 6.29 -7.16 -4.32
N ILE A 7 5.38 -6.42 -3.71
CA ILE A 7 5.77 -5.31 -2.86
C ILE A 7 6.51 -5.82 -1.64
N ALA A 8 6.04 -6.91 -1.05
CA ALA A 8 6.69 -7.48 0.12
C ALA A 8 8.11 -7.92 -0.22
N ASN A 9 8.28 -8.58 -1.36
CA ASN A 9 9.60 -9.01 -1.78
C ASN A 9 10.53 -7.82 -1.99
N LYS A 10 10.03 -6.78 -2.61
CA LYS A 10 10.84 -5.62 -2.89
C LYS A 10 11.18 -4.85 -1.63
N SER A 11 10.25 -4.74 -0.71
CA SER A 11 10.47 -3.97 0.50
C SER A 11 11.17 -4.78 1.60
N GLY A 12 11.16 -6.10 1.46
CA GLY A 12 11.82 -6.92 2.48
C GLY A 12 10.98 -7.12 3.73
N VAL A 13 9.67 -6.91 3.65
CA VAL A 13 8.80 -7.11 4.80
C VAL A 13 7.78 -8.20 4.48
N ALA A 14 7.04 -8.62 5.48
CA ALA A 14 6.05 -9.67 5.29
C ALA A 14 4.86 -9.15 4.50
N MET A 15 4.16 -10.07 3.84
CA MET A 15 2.96 -9.69 3.10
C MET A 15 1.91 -9.07 4.00
N SER A 16 1.79 -9.59 5.21
CA SER A 16 0.83 -9.02 6.15
C SER A 16 1.16 -7.58 6.49
N THR A 17 2.45 -7.27 6.58
CA THR A 17 2.87 -5.89 6.84
C THR A 17 2.50 -4.99 5.67
N VAL A 18 2.70 -5.46 4.45
CA VAL A 18 2.34 -4.68 3.28
C VAL A 18 0.82 -4.44 3.25
N SER A 19 0.06 -5.48 3.51
CA SER A 19 -1.38 -5.36 3.49
C SER A 19 -1.86 -4.34 4.52
N ARG A 20 -1.31 -4.42 5.72
CA ARG A 20 -1.70 -3.48 6.77
C ARG A 20 -1.26 -2.06 6.44
N ALA A 21 -0.08 -1.91 5.88
CA ALA A 21 0.40 -0.58 5.53
C ALA A 21 -0.50 0.06 4.49
N LEU A 22 -0.93 -0.71 3.51
CA LEU A 22 -1.80 -0.18 2.47
C LEU A 22 -3.19 0.11 2.99
N ALA A 23 -3.59 -0.56 4.06
CA ALA A 23 -4.89 -0.33 4.68
C ALA A 23 -4.84 0.73 5.77
N ASP A 24 -3.69 1.36 5.96
CA ASP A 24 -3.54 2.40 6.99
C ASP A 24 -3.77 1.86 8.39
N SER A 25 -3.33 0.64 8.65
CA SER A 25 -3.51 0.06 9.96
C SER A 25 -2.70 0.82 11.01
N PRO A 26 -3.27 1.07 12.19
CA PRO A 26 -2.53 1.76 13.24
C PRO A 26 -1.40 0.92 13.80
N LYS A 27 -1.36 -0.35 13.47
CA LYS A 27 -0.28 -1.20 13.93
C LYS A 27 1.01 -0.98 13.16
N ILE A 28 0.93 -0.31 12.03
CA ILE A 28 2.10 -0.04 11.21
C ILE A 28 2.48 1.42 11.42
N SER A 29 3.76 1.69 11.63
CA SER A 29 4.21 3.06 11.85
C SER A 29 4.00 3.88 10.58
N VAL A 30 3.83 5.17 10.77
CA VAL A 30 3.62 6.07 9.64
C VAL A 30 4.78 5.98 8.67
N LYS A 31 5.98 5.91 9.19
CA LYS A 31 7.15 5.83 8.35
C LYS A 31 7.10 4.60 7.43
N THR A 32 6.75 3.46 8.00
CA THR A 32 6.66 2.24 7.22
C THR A 32 5.50 2.31 6.23
N LYS A 33 4.38 2.88 6.65
CA LYS A 33 3.24 3.01 5.77
C LYS A 33 3.58 3.84 4.54
N GLU A 34 4.21 4.98 4.75
CA GLU A 34 4.56 5.84 3.64
C GLU A 34 5.54 5.17 2.70
N ARG A 35 6.50 4.47 3.28
CA ARG A 35 7.49 3.78 2.47
C ARG A 35 6.84 2.74 1.58
N ILE A 36 5.95 1.94 2.15
CA ILE A 36 5.30 0.89 1.38
C ILE A 36 4.33 1.46 0.37
N LYS A 37 3.58 2.49 0.74
CA LYS A 37 2.66 3.12 -0.19
C LYS A 37 3.40 3.71 -1.39
N LYS A 38 4.52 4.36 -1.13
CA LYS A 38 5.29 4.93 -2.21
C LYS A 38 5.84 3.84 -3.11
N MET A 39 6.33 2.76 -2.52
CA MET A 39 6.85 1.66 -3.29
C MET A 39 5.76 1.04 -4.16
N ALA A 40 4.57 0.86 -3.60
CA ALA A 40 3.46 0.31 -4.35
C ALA A 40 3.12 1.22 -5.54
N GLN A 41 3.13 2.52 -5.29
CA GLN A 41 2.83 3.48 -6.34
C GLN A 41 3.88 3.42 -7.44
N ASP A 42 5.15 3.34 -7.05
CA ASP A 42 6.24 3.26 -8.02
C ASP A 42 6.14 2.00 -8.86
N MET A 43 5.67 0.92 -8.27
CA MET A 43 5.55 -0.35 -8.98
C MET A 43 4.27 -0.44 -9.79
N GLY A 44 3.39 0.52 -9.65
CA GLY A 44 2.15 0.52 -10.40
C GLY A 44 1.03 -0.27 -9.75
N TYR A 45 1.13 -0.56 -8.47
CA TYR A 45 0.09 -1.30 -7.78
C TYR A 45 -1.07 -0.38 -7.44
N THR A 46 -2.29 -0.77 -7.83
CA THR A 46 -3.47 0.03 -7.56
C THR A 46 -4.47 -0.80 -6.79
N PRO A 47 -4.55 -0.63 -5.49
CA PRO A 47 -5.53 -1.38 -4.71
C PRO A 47 -6.95 -0.93 -5.02
N ASN A 48 -7.89 -1.81 -4.71
CA ASN A 48 -9.28 -1.51 -5.02
C ASN A 48 -9.80 -0.26 -4.38
N PHE A 49 -9.33 0.05 -3.20
CA PHE A 49 -9.89 1.22 -2.55
C PHE A 49 -9.49 2.50 -3.26
N ALA A 50 -8.64 2.44 -4.25
CA ALA A 50 -8.32 3.62 -5.03
C ALA A 50 -9.57 4.16 -5.72
N ALA A 51 -10.47 3.29 -6.11
CA ALA A 51 -11.69 3.73 -6.74
C ALA A 51 -12.54 4.53 -5.77
N ARG A 52 -12.55 4.11 -4.51
CA ARG A 52 -13.30 4.88 -3.52
C ARG A 52 -12.66 6.21 -3.26
N ASN A 53 -11.34 6.27 -3.31
CA ASN A 53 -10.67 7.53 -3.14
C ASN A 53 -11.04 8.50 -4.22
N LEU A 54 -11.17 8.02 -5.42
CA LEU A 54 -11.59 8.90 -6.49
C LEU A 54 -12.93 9.49 -6.20
N THR A 55 -13.81 8.68 -5.66
CA THR A 55 -15.15 9.12 -5.40
C THR A 55 -15.18 10.23 -4.40
N ARG A 56 -14.40 10.15 -3.34
CA ARG A 56 -14.49 11.19 -2.37
C ARG A 56 -13.44 12.24 -2.53
N SER A 57 -12.46 12.01 -3.34
CA SER A 57 -11.40 12.98 -3.39
C SER A 57 -11.87 14.27 -3.92
N GLU A 58 -12.93 14.26 -4.69
CA GLU A 58 -13.34 15.50 -5.16
C GLU A 58 -14.11 16.20 -4.20
N GLU A 59 -14.40 15.66 -3.11
CA GLU A 59 -15.19 16.41 -2.23
C GLU A 59 -14.50 17.47 -1.59
#